data_bb886c8d3905dee64486fcf321c5467f
#
_entry.id   bb886c8d3905dee64486fcf321c5467f
#
_cell.length_a   1.000
_cell.length_b   1.000
_cell.length_c   1.000
_cell.angle_alpha   90.00
_cell.angle_beta   90.00
_cell.angle_gamma   90.00
#
_symmetry.space_group_name_H-M   'P 1'
#
loop_
_entity.id
_entity.type
_entity.pdbx_description
1 polymer ?
#
loop_
_entity_poly.entity_id
_entity_poly.type
_entity_poly.pdbx_seq_one_letter_code
_entity_poly.pdbx_strand_id
1 'polypeptide(L)'
;MTFKQLEYFAAVARTLSFTDAASEVFVSQPALSRGIVSLETELGVSLLNRNHHTVSLTPAGTLLASELPKLRKELDRVITLVRQTENGLMGRLNIGVLDEQQLDEVMQVTFNYFAQSLPLVEFTPIRMDGRELIDALNRNLLDIIFSMDFGLSDNPDLDVLQLDSVPFCMIVPPDHRMANKSYASLSDFRGDTIIIDEGQKLTGEAAFLQGCFRQAGIVPNVRMAANIHTRLLWTESGFGISLFNASNRACNSTSIRAIPLNDVPNARLVLAWKKDSQNPSLRIFTHLAECCL
;
A
#
# COMPACT_ATOMS: atom_id res chain seq x y z
N MET A 1 33.84 21.12 13.05
CA MET A 1 33.36 21.72 11.78
C MET A 1 31.87 21.80 11.80
N THR A 2 31.28 22.95 11.43
CA THR A 2 29.83 23.18 11.39
C THR A 2 29.45 23.75 10.02
N PHE A 3 28.17 23.54 9.60
CA PHE A 3 27.68 24.15 8.36
C PHE A 3 27.83 25.68 8.36
N LYS A 4 27.64 26.31 9.51
CA LYS A 4 27.81 27.76 9.65
C LYS A 4 29.23 28.24 9.34
N GLN A 5 30.25 27.49 9.76
CA GLN A 5 31.66 27.79 9.42
C GLN A 5 31.94 27.64 7.92
N LEU A 6 31.33 26.63 7.27
CA LEU A 6 31.42 26.45 5.82
C LEU A 6 30.71 27.58 5.05
N GLU A 7 29.56 28.06 5.55
CA GLU A 7 28.87 29.24 4.98
C GLU A 7 29.73 30.51 5.10
N TYR A 8 30.38 30.72 6.24
CA TYR A 8 31.30 31.86 6.43
C TYR A 8 32.43 31.83 5.44
N PHE A 9 33.07 30.68 5.29
CA PHE A 9 34.14 30.51 4.31
C PHE A 9 33.59 30.71 2.86
N ALA A 10 32.47 30.18 2.50
CA ALA A 10 31.86 30.35 1.17
C ALA A 10 31.58 31.82 0.84
N ALA A 11 31.10 32.60 1.82
CA ALA A 11 30.90 34.03 1.66
C ALA A 11 32.24 34.79 1.42
N VAL A 12 33.30 34.51 2.21
CA VAL A 12 34.60 35.12 1.99
C VAL A 12 35.22 34.67 0.66
N ALA A 13 35.06 33.40 0.28
CA ALA A 13 35.57 32.88 -0.99
C ALA A 13 34.99 33.60 -2.21
N ARG A 14 33.72 34.06 -2.10
CA ARG A 14 33.00 34.76 -3.17
C ARG A 14 33.33 36.26 -3.20
N THR A 15 33.34 36.91 -2.03
CA THR A 15 33.52 38.35 -1.93
C THR A 15 34.99 38.77 -1.89
N LEU A 16 35.89 37.86 -1.50
CA LEU A 16 37.31 38.11 -1.17
C LEU A 16 37.51 39.26 -0.15
N SER A 17 36.46 39.50 0.67
CA SER A 17 36.37 40.54 1.68
C SER A 17 35.71 40.03 2.95
N PHE A 18 36.39 40.13 4.10
CA PHE A 18 35.77 39.74 5.38
C PHE A 18 34.63 40.64 5.80
N THR A 19 34.67 41.92 5.43
CA THR A 19 33.64 42.90 5.77
C THR A 19 32.36 42.65 4.96
N ASP A 20 32.51 42.50 3.66
CA ASP A 20 31.36 42.24 2.76
C ASP A 20 30.73 40.87 3.05
N ALA A 21 31.57 39.85 3.25
CA ALA A 21 31.12 38.54 3.66
C ALA A 21 30.33 38.55 4.98
N ALA A 22 30.81 39.28 5.99
CA ALA A 22 30.15 39.42 7.28
C ALA A 22 28.77 40.10 7.14
N SER A 23 28.68 41.12 6.30
CA SER A 23 27.42 41.78 5.97
C SER A 23 26.43 40.84 5.27
N GLU A 24 26.93 40.03 4.33
CA GLU A 24 26.10 39.08 3.57
C GLU A 24 25.51 37.98 4.45
N VAL A 25 26.29 37.44 5.41
CA VAL A 25 25.78 36.36 6.31
C VAL A 25 25.25 36.92 7.65
N PHE A 26 25.02 38.22 7.74
CA PHE A 26 24.40 38.90 8.89
C PHE A 26 25.12 38.66 10.23
N VAL A 27 26.44 38.70 10.25
CA VAL A 27 27.24 38.58 11.48
C VAL A 27 28.30 39.67 11.59
N SER A 28 28.91 39.83 12.77
CA SER A 28 30.06 40.73 12.91
C SER A 28 31.28 40.13 12.24
N GLN A 29 32.11 40.99 11.62
CA GLN A 29 33.36 40.56 10.99
C GLN A 29 34.31 39.79 11.95
N PRO A 30 34.45 40.15 13.25
CA PRO A 30 35.23 39.33 14.18
C PRO A 30 34.67 37.93 14.42
N ALA A 31 33.30 37.77 14.40
CA ALA A 31 32.67 36.46 14.56
C ALA A 31 32.93 35.58 13.33
N LEU A 32 32.79 36.13 12.13
CA LEU A 32 33.05 35.45 10.87
C LEU A 32 34.51 35.01 10.80
N SER A 33 35.45 35.93 11.11
CA SER A 33 36.90 35.64 11.10
C SER A 33 37.27 34.51 12.06
N ARG A 34 36.73 34.53 13.31
CA ARG A 34 36.97 33.44 14.28
C ARG A 34 36.40 32.12 13.78
N GLY A 35 35.21 32.14 13.14
CA GLY A 35 34.59 30.92 12.57
C GLY A 35 35.48 30.29 11.50
N ILE A 36 36.10 31.11 10.63
CA ILE A 36 36.98 30.60 9.58
C ILE A 36 38.33 30.10 10.18
N VAL A 37 38.89 30.80 11.16
CA VAL A 37 40.13 30.32 11.86
C VAL A 37 39.86 28.98 12.54
N SER A 38 38.73 28.82 13.18
CA SER A 38 38.30 27.54 13.79
C SER A 38 38.16 26.43 12.74
N LEU A 39 37.60 26.75 11.56
CA LEU A 39 37.49 25.79 10.44
C LEU A 39 38.86 25.36 9.93
N GLU A 40 39.79 26.33 9.67
CA GLU A 40 41.14 26.07 9.24
C GLU A 40 41.92 25.22 10.26
N THR A 41 41.76 25.53 11.56
CA THR A 41 42.39 24.76 12.65
C THR A 41 41.90 23.32 12.67
N GLU A 42 40.59 23.10 12.52
CA GLU A 42 40.00 21.75 12.52
C GLU A 42 40.40 20.94 11.28
N LEU A 43 40.48 21.59 10.12
CA LEU A 43 40.96 20.97 8.88
C LEU A 43 42.48 20.77 8.83
N GLY A 44 43.22 21.44 9.69
CA GLY A 44 44.69 21.40 9.71
C GLY A 44 45.34 22.08 8.50
N VAL A 45 44.59 22.89 7.74
CA VAL A 45 45.10 23.60 6.55
C VAL A 45 44.57 25.03 6.50
N SER A 46 45.37 25.96 5.95
CA SER A 46 44.92 27.31 5.66
C SER A 46 44.10 27.32 4.36
N LEU A 47 42.91 27.93 4.40
CA LEU A 47 42.03 28.10 3.26
C LEU A 47 42.21 29.48 2.60
N LEU A 48 42.66 30.46 3.36
CA LEU A 48 42.83 31.85 2.94
C LEU A 48 44.26 32.32 3.14
N ASN A 49 44.80 33.01 2.14
CA ASN A 49 46.01 33.85 2.29
C ASN A 49 45.57 35.23 2.78
N ARG A 50 46.10 35.68 3.93
CA ARG A 50 45.80 36.96 4.57
C ARG A 50 47.01 37.85 4.51
N ASN A 51 47.07 38.76 3.55
CA ASN A 51 48.06 39.83 3.52
C ASN A 51 47.42 41.14 3.96
N HIS A 52 48.19 42.11 4.43
CA HIS A 52 47.66 43.38 4.98
C HIS A 52 46.67 44.13 4.08
N HIS A 53 46.60 43.80 2.77
CA HIS A 53 45.76 44.54 1.82
C HIS A 53 44.88 43.65 0.93
N THR A 54 45.05 42.31 0.98
CA THR A 54 44.29 41.41 0.07
C THR A 54 43.95 40.08 0.72
N VAL A 55 42.76 39.57 0.43
CA VAL A 55 42.34 38.22 0.77
C VAL A 55 42.29 37.39 -0.53
N SER A 56 42.94 36.24 -0.51
CA SER A 56 42.89 35.30 -1.64
C SER A 56 42.77 33.87 -1.13
N LEU A 57 42.30 32.99 -1.99
CA LEU A 57 42.20 31.56 -1.67
C LEU A 57 43.55 30.87 -1.77
N THR A 58 43.79 29.92 -0.86
CA THR A 58 44.88 28.93 -1.05
C THR A 58 44.42 27.86 -2.06
N PRO A 59 45.29 26.97 -2.54
CA PRO A 59 44.89 25.82 -3.33
C PRO A 59 43.81 24.97 -2.62
N ALA A 60 43.95 24.76 -1.30
CA ALA A 60 42.95 24.05 -0.48
C ALA A 60 41.63 24.83 -0.39
N GLY A 61 41.72 26.17 -0.23
CA GLY A 61 40.55 27.03 -0.26
C GLY A 61 39.82 27.02 -1.60
N THR A 62 40.56 27.04 -2.71
CA THR A 62 39.98 26.94 -4.06
C THR A 62 39.23 25.62 -4.25
N LEU A 63 39.83 24.51 -3.83
CA LEU A 63 39.20 23.20 -3.86
C LEU A 63 37.89 23.18 -3.02
N LEU A 64 37.96 23.61 -1.76
CA LEU A 64 36.80 23.64 -0.88
C LEU A 64 35.69 24.54 -1.45
N ALA A 65 36.04 25.73 -1.97
CA ALA A 65 35.07 26.65 -2.58
C ALA A 65 34.38 26.05 -3.80
N SER A 66 35.05 25.20 -4.59
CA SER A 66 34.46 24.52 -5.76
C SER A 66 33.55 23.35 -5.38
N GLU A 67 33.79 22.70 -4.23
CA GLU A 67 33.01 21.53 -3.80
C GLU A 67 31.79 21.89 -2.91
N LEU A 68 31.84 23.00 -2.18
CA LEU A 68 30.73 23.43 -1.31
C LEU A 68 29.38 23.57 -2.00
N PRO A 69 29.25 24.10 -3.22
CA PRO A 69 27.97 24.16 -3.92
C PRO A 69 27.38 22.78 -4.20
N LYS A 70 28.23 21.78 -4.49
CA LYS A 70 27.80 20.39 -4.71
C LYS A 70 27.25 19.77 -3.43
N LEU A 71 27.96 19.96 -2.31
CA LEU A 71 27.55 19.51 -0.98
C LEU A 71 26.23 20.14 -0.57
N ARG A 72 26.03 21.43 -0.81
CA ARG A 72 24.79 22.13 -0.52
C ARG A 72 23.62 21.55 -1.34
N LYS A 73 23.81 21.34 -2.64
CA LYS A 73 22.81 20.73 -3.52
C LYS A 73 22.41 19.33 -3.03
N GLU A 74 23.38 18.53 -2.57
CA GLU A 74 23.11 17.21 -2.03
C GLU A 74 22.33 17.28 -0.71
N LEU A 75 22.65 18.21 0.17
CA LEU A 75 21.90 18.44 1.40
C LEU A 75 20.43 18.84 1.10
N ASP A 76 20.22 19.77 0.16
CA ASP A 76 18.88 20.20 -0.25
C ASP A 76 18.09 19.03 -0.84
N ARG A 77 18.76 18.14 -1.61
CA ARG A 77 18.17 16.89 -2.11
C ARG A 77 17.71 15.98 -0.97
N VAL A 78 18.57 15.75 0.04
CA VAL A 78 18.23 14.90 1.20
C VAL A 78 17.07 15.50 2.00
N ILE A 79 17.06 16.82 2.23
CA ILE A 79 15.94 17.50 2.90
C ILE A 79 14.63 17.32 2.13
N THR A 80 14.70 17.40 0.80
CA THR A 80 13.51 17.15 -0.06
C THR A 80 13.01 15.73 0.09
N LEU A 81 13.90 14.72 0.07
CA LEU A 81 13.52 13.31 0.28
C LEU A 81 12.87 13.09 1.64
N VAL A 82 13.43 13.68 2.71
CA VAL A 82 12.83 13.60 4.06
C VAL A 82 11.39 14.14 4.07
N ARG A 83 11.17 15.29 3.44
CA ARG A 83 9.81 15.88 3.33
C ARG A 83 8.87 15.02 2.47
N GLN A 84 9.37 14.44 1.38
CA GLN A 84 8.57 13.54 0.53
C GLN A 84 8.16 12.28 1.28
N THR A 85 9.04 11.72 2.12
CA THR A 85 8.72 10.56 2.95
C THR A 85 7.60 10.87 3.94
N GLU A 86 7.67 11.99 4.65
CA GLU A 86 6.64 12.44 5.60
C GLU A 86 5.28 12.68 4.92
N ASN A 87 5.29 13.17 3.70
CA ASN A 87 4.08 13.43 2.91
C ASN A 87 3.54 12.18 2.18
N GLY A 88 4.13 10.99 2.37
CA GLY A 88 3.70 9.76 1.70
C GLY A 88 4.02 9.68 0.20
N LEU A 89 4.82 10.61 -0.31
CA LEU A 89 5.24 10.64 -1.72
C LEU A 89 6.46 9.74 -1.97
N MET A 90 6.99 9.14 -0.92
CA MET A 90 8.11 8.20 -0.94
C MET A 90 7.92 7.19 0.19
N GLY A 91 8.26 5.92 -0.05
CA GLY A 91 8.14 4.86 0.93
C GLY A 91 7.66 3.57 0.32
N ARG A 92 6.84 2.82 1.06
CA ARG A 92 6.29 1.53 0.64
C ARG A 92 4.81 1.42 1.01
N LEU A 93 4.01 0.80 0.13
CA LEU A 93 2.63 0.43 0.40
C LEU A 93 2.40 -1.03 0.01
N ASN A 94 2.12 -1.88 1.00
CA ASN A 94 1.83 -3.29 0.81
C ASN A 94 0.33 -3.52 0.82
N ILE A 95 -0.21 -4.03 -0.29
CA ILE A 95 -1.63 -4.34 -0.43
C ILE A 95 -1.83 -5.83 -0.53
N GLY A 96 -2.65 -6.37 0.36
CA GLY A 96 -3.16 -7.73 0.23
C GLY A 96 -4.43 -7.76 -0.61
N VAL A 97 -4.53 -8.68 -1.54
CA VAL A 97 -5.71 -8.90 -2.39
C VAL A 97 -6.19 -10.32 -2.15
N LEU A 98 -7.49 -10.48 -1.88
CA LEU A 98 -8.09 -11.80 -1.68
C LEU A 98 -7.85 -12.68 -2.91
N ASP A 99 -7.41 -13.92 -2.66
CA ASP A 99 -7.11 -14.88 -3.71
C ASP A 99 -8.36 -15.18 -4.56
N GLU A 100 -8.15 -15.43 -5.85
CA GLU A 100 -9.20 -15.61 -6.86
C GLU A 100 -10.18 -14.45 -7.01
N GLN A 101 -10.09 -13.37 -6.21
CA GLN A 101 -10.90 -12.18 -6.37
C GLN A 101 -10.45 -11.38 -7.61
N GLN A 102 -11.41 -11.03 -8.48
CA GLN A 102 -11.15 -10.06 -9.55
C GLN A 102 -11.03 -8.66 -8.95
N LEU A 103 -10.14 -7.87 -9.49
CA LEU A 103 -10.14 -6.44 -9.21
C LEU A 103 -11.30 -5.81 -9.99
N ASP A 104 -12.13 -5.05 -9.30
CA ASP A 104 -13.14 -4.23 -9.93
C ASP A 104 -12.52 -3.04 -10.70
N GLU A 105 -13.34 -2.29 -11.42
CA GLU A 105 -12.87 -1.15 -12.21
C GLU A 105 -12.24 -0.07 -11.31
N VAL A 106 -12.84 0.19 -10.15
CA VAL A 106 -12.33 1.17 -9.18
C VAL A 106 -10.92 0.81 -8.74
N MET A 107 -10.69 -0.44 -8.35
CA MET A 107 -9.38 -0.89 -7.91
C MET A 107 -8.36 -0.91 -9.03
N GLN A 108 -8.75 -1.28 -10.25
CA GLN A 108 -7.85 -1.25 -11.40
C GLN A 108 -7.39 0.19 -11.70
N VAL A 109 -8.32 1.14 -11.71
CA VAL A 109 -8.03 2.57 -11.92
C VAL A 109 -7.15 3.10 -10.79
N THR A 110 -7.52 2.81 -9.53
CA THR A 110 -6.77 3.26 -8.35
C THR A 110 -5.34 2.73 -8.36
N PHE A 111 -5.14 1.44 -8.64
CA PHE A 111 -3.81 0.82 -8.70
C PHE A 111 -2.94 1.46 -9.79
N ASN A 112 -3.49 1.64 -11.00
CA ASN A 112 -2.79 2.23 -12.12
C ASN A 112 -2.42 3.69 -11.83
N TYR A 113 -3.37 4.47 -11.32
CA TYR A 113 -3.15 5.88 -11.00
C TYR A 113 -2.10 6.04 -9.90
N PHE A 114 -2.20 5.26 -8.81
CA PHE A 114 -1.26 5.31 -7.71
C PHE A 114 0.17 4.98 -8.17
N ALA A 115 0.33 3.89 -8.93
CA ALA A 115 1.63 3.48 -9.44
C ALA A 115 2.27 4.52 -10.39
N GLN A 116 1.47 5.21 -11.19
CA GLN A 116 1.96 6.23 -12.13
C GLN A 116 2.24 7.57 -11.45
N SER A 117 1.40 7.96 -10.49
CA SER A 117 1.49 9.28 -9.84
C SER A 117 2.52 9.33 -8.73
N LEU A 118 2.88 8.20 -8.14
CA LEU A 118 3.80 8.10 -7.00
C LEU A 118 4.95 7.12 -7.28
N PRO A 119 5.79 7.41 -8.28
CA PRO A 119 6.86 6.49 -8.73
C PRO A 119 7.96 6.25 -7.68
N LEU A 120 8.01 7.03 -6.61
CA LEU A 120 8.94 6.85 -5.49
C LEU A 120 8.33 6.04 -4.33
N VAL A 121 7.08 5.62 -4.43
CA VAL A 121 6.44 4.68 -3.50
C VAL A 121 6.57 3.28 -4.08
N GLU A 122 7.24 2.39 -3.34
CA GLU A 122 7.25 0.96 -3.67
C GLU A 122 5.85 0.38 -3.41
N PHE A 123 5.12 0.12 -4.49
CA PHE A 123 3.75 -0.38 -4.45
C PHE A 123 3.74 -1.89 -4.73
N THR A 124 3.38 -2.69 -3.72
CA THR A 124 3.48 -4.15 -3.78
C THR A 124 2.12 -4.81 -3.49
N PRO A 125 1.29 -5.08 -4.51
CA PRO A 125 0.09 -5.90 -4.35
C PRO A 125 0.45 -7.39 -4.30
N ILE A 126 -0.11 -8.12 -3.31
CA ILE A 126 0.14 -9.55 -3.08
C ILE A 126 -1.20 -10.27 -2.92
N ARG A 127 -1.36 -11.45 -3.55
CA ARG A 127 -2.53 -12.30 -3.35
C ARG A 127 -2.32 -13.24 -2.18
N MET A 128 -3.35 -13.37 -1.35
CA MET A 128 -3.36 -14.26 -0.18
C MET A 128 -4.77 -14.78 0.08
N ASP A 129 -4.90 -15.90 0.78
CA ASP A 129 -6.20 -16.33 1.28
C ASP A 129 -6.75 -15.37 2.36
N GLY A 130 -8.05 -15.49 2.66
CA GLY A 130 -8.71 -14.54 3.56
C GLY A 130 -8.16 -14.54 4.99
N ARG A 131 -7.63 -15.67 5.48
CA ARG A 131 -7.00 -15.77 6.80
C ARG A 131 -5.62 -15.13 6.80
N GLU A 132 -4.82 -15.47 5.79
CA GLU A 132 -3.47 -14.91 5.62
C GLU A 132 -3.52 -13.38 5.51
N LEU A 133 -4.53 -12.84 4.79
CA LEU A 133 -4.75 -11.38 4.70
C LEU A 133 -4.96 -10.74 6.07
N ILE A 134 -5.85 -11.30 6.90
CA ILE A 134 -6.16 -10.78 8.22
C ILE A 134 -4.94 -10.90 9.15
N ASP A 135 -4.26 -12.04 9.14
CA ASP A 135 -3.06 -12.28 9.94
C ASP A 135 -1.92 -11.32 9.53
N ALA A 136 -1.72 -11.10 8.23
CA ALA A 136 -0.69 -10.19 7.72
C ALA A 136 -1.01 -8.72 8.04
N LEU A 137 -2.28 -8.31 7.95
CA LEU A 137 -2.72 -6.97 8.34
C LEU A 137 -2.49 -6.73 9.85
N ASN A 138 -2.87 -7.70 10.70
CA ASN A 138 -2.66 -7.62 12.15
C ASN A 138 -1.19 -7.52 12.53
N ARG A 139 -0.30 -8.18 11.80
CA ARG A 139 1.15 -8.16 12.00
C ARG A 139 1.86 -6.97 11.35
N ASN A 140 1.15 -6.03 10.74
CA ASN A 140 1.69 -4.91 9.98
C ASN A 140 2.61 -5.34 8.81
N LEU A 141 2.39 -6.52 8.25
CA LEU A 141 3.04 -6.97 7.01
C LEU A 141 2.33 -6.43 5.78
N LEU A 142 1.05 -6.12 5.92
CA LEU A 142 0.23 -5.40 4.95
C LEU A 142 -0.25 -4.09 5.57
N ASP A 143 -0.35 -3.06 4.75
CA ASP A 143 -0.90 -1.75 5.14
C ASP A 143 -2.41 -1.70 4.92
N ILE A 144 -2.92 -2.39 3.90
CA ILE A 144 -4.31 -2.42 3.50
C ILE A 144 -4.64 -3.75 2.82
N ILE A 145 -5.88 -4.20 2.94
CA ILE A 145 -6.40 -5.39 2.27
C ILE A 145 -7.62 -5.06 1.41
N PHE A 146 -7.71 -5.71 0.24
CA PHE A 146 -8.86 -5.75 -0.64
C PHE A 146 -9.53 -7.13 -0.49
N SER A 147 -10.73 -7.15 0.08
CA SER A 147 -11.39 -8.39 0.51
C SER A 147 -12.91 -8.26 0.51
N MET A 148 -13.59 -9.36 0.85
CA MET A 148 -15.01 -9.35 1.21
C MET A 148 -15.18 -8.98 2.68
N ASP A 149 -16.25 -8.23 2.97
CA ASP A 149 -16.60 -7.85 4.35
C ASP A 149 -17.38 -8.98 5.06
N PHE A 150 -16.64 -9.93 5.57
CA PHE A 150 -17.21 -10.95 6.46
C PHE A 150 -16.85 -10.64 7.92
N GLY A 151 -17.33 -9.49 8.41
CA GLY A 151 -17.11 -9.02 9.77
C GLY A 151 -15.92 -8.06 9.94
N LEU A 152 -15.31 -7.60 8.85
CA LEU A 152 -14.24 -6.58 8.91
C LEU A 152 -14.80 -5.23 9.40
N SER A 153 -16.00 -4.85 8.95
CA SER A 153 -16.68 -3.63 9.40
C SER A 153 -17.08 -3.65 10.87
N ASP A 154 -17.19 -4.82 11.48
CA ASP A 154 -17.53 -4.96 12.90
C ASP A 154 -16.29 -4.90 13.80
N ASN A 155 -15.09 -4.90 13.22
CA ASN A 155 -13.84 -4.82 13.96
C ASN A 155 -13.53 -3.35 14.34
N PRO A 156 -13.51 -2.99 15.64
CA PRO A 156 -13.30 -1.62 16.09
C PRO A 156 -11.92 -1.04 15.74
N ASP A 157 -10.92 -1.90 15.45
CA ASP A 157 -9.55 -1.49 15.16
C ASP A 157 -9.30 -1.22 13.68
N LEU A 158 -10.29 -1.49 12.82
CA LEU A 158 -10.20 -1.29 11.38
C LEU A 158 -11.05 -0.12 10.90
N ASP A 159 -10.53 0.60 9.91
CA ASP A 159 -11.32 1.41 9.00
C ASP A 159 -11.63 0.59 7.76
N VAL A 160 -12.85 0.74 7.25
CA VAL A 160 -13.36 -0.04 6.11
C VAL A 160 -14.04 0.89 5.12
N LEU A 161 -13.59 0.85 3.87
CA LEU A 161 -14.21 1.53 2.74
C LEU A 161 -14.93 0.50 1.87
N GLN A 162 -16.25 0.61 1.76
CA GLN A 162 -17.02 -0.24 0.84
C GLN A 162 -16.84 0.26 -0.60
N LEU A 163 -16.45 -0.67 -1.48
CA LEU A 163 -16.24 -0.39 -2.90
C LEU A 163 -17.47 -0.79 -3.73
N ASP A 164 -17.96 -2.00 -3.53
CA ASP A 164 -19.05 -2.57 -4.33
C ASP A 164 -19.89 -3.57 -3.50
N SER A 165 -21.00 -4.02 -4.10
CA SER A 165 -21.91 -5.03 -3.56
C SER A 165 -22.18 -6.08 -4.63
N VAL A 166 -21.62 -7.28 -4.48
CA VAL A 166 -21.62 -8.32 -5.49
C VAL A 166 -22.50 -9.49 -5.10
N PRO A 167 -23.34 -10.03 -6.04
CA PRO A 167 -24.19 -11.18 -5.77
C PRO A 167 -23.37 -12.46 -5.55
N PHE A 168 -24.00 -13.44 -4.91
CA PHE A 168 -23.47 -14.80 -4.86
C PHE A 168 -23.96 -15.64 -6.03
N CYS A 169 -23.10 -16.57 -6.46
CA CYS A 169 -23.39 -17.57 -7.48
C CYS A 169 -23.12 -18.97 -6.93
N MET A 170 -24.02 -19.91 -7.26
CA MET A 170 -23.71 -21.34 -7.11
C MET A 170 -22.93 -21.80 -8.33
N ILE A 171 -21.73 -22.34 -8.11
CA ILE A 171 -20.90 -22.93 -9.16
C ILE A 171 -21.16 -24.43 -9.20
N VAL A 172 -21.51 -24.91 -10.38
CA VAL A 172 -21.88 -26.32 -10.63
C VAL A 172 -21.11 -26.86 -11.84
N PRO A 173 -20.90 -28.19 -11.94
CA PRO A 173 -20.39 -28.81 -13.15
C PRO A 173 -21.40 -28.66 -14.32
N PRO A 174 -20.93 -28.75 -15.59
CA PRO A 174 -21.78 -28.49 -16.76
C PRO A 174 -22.97 -29.45 -16.92
N ASP A 175 -22.89 -30.67 -16.40
CA ASP A 175 -23.91 -31.71 -16.44
C ASP A 175 -24.87 -31.66 -15.24
N HIS A 176 -24.70 -30.71 -14.33
CA HIS A 176 -25.57 -30.54 -13.19
C HIS A 176 -26.99 -30.12 -13.63
N ARG A 177 -28.04 -30.66 -12.95
CA ARG A 177 -29.48 -30.38 -13.26
C ARG A 177 -29.83 -28.89 -13.33
N MET A 178 -29.09 -28.03 -12.63
CA MET A 178 -29.31 -26.60 -12.59
C MET A 178 -28.41 -25.82 -13.58
N ALA A 179 -27.46 -26.45 -14.30
CA ALA A 179 -26.45 -25.80 -15.10
C ALA A 179 -26.96 -24.79 -16.16
N ASN A 180 -28.18 -25.00 -16.65
CA ASN A 180 -28.82 -24.17 -17.70
C ASN A 180 -29.80 -23.13 -17.13
N LYS A 181 -29.86 -22.93 -15.82
CA LYS A 181 -30.73 -21.93 -15.20
C LYS A 181 -30.09 -20.56 -15.19
N SER A 182 -30.88 -19.53 -15.45
CA SER A 182 -30.43 -18.13 -15.43
C SER A 182 -30.26 -17.58 -14.01
N TYR A 183 -30.99 -18.14 -13.04
CA TYR A 183 -30.91 -17.85 -11.61
C TYR A 183 -31.50 -19.02 -10.82
N ALA A 184 -31.22 -19.07 -9.53
CA ALA A 184 -31.74 -20.10 -8.62
C ALA A 184 -31.86 -19.54 -7.19
N SER A 185 -32.55 -20.32 -6.34
CA SER A 185 -32.58 -20.16 -4.89
C SER A 185 -31.70 -21.23 -4.24
N LEU A 186 -31.22 -21.00 -3.02
CA LEU A 186 -30.48 -22.03 -2.26
C LEU A 186 -31.30 -23.34 -2.13
N SER A 187 -32.60 -23.22 -2.00
CA SER A 187 -33.51 -24.39 -1.89
C SER A 187 -33.48 -25.30 -3.11
N ASP A 188 -33.15 -24.81 -4.29
CA ASP A 188 -33.03 -25.60 -5.51
C ASP A 188 -31.85 -26.58 -5.48
N PHE A 189 -30.89 -26.36 -4.59
CA PHE A 189 -29.68 -27.20 -4.38
C PHE A 189 -29.83 -28.14 -3.17
N ARG A 190 -31.03 -28.35 -2.69
CA ARG A 190 -31.29 -29.32 -1.61
C ARG A 190 -30.85 -30.71 -2.02
N GLY A 191 -30.05 -31.35 -1.16
CA GLY A 191 -29.49 -32.68 -1.40
C GLY A 191 -28.16 -32.69 -2.11
N ASP A 192 -27.72 -31.58 -2.68
CA ASP A 192 -26.36 -31.46 -3.26
C ASP A 192 -25.29 -31.37 -2.16
N THR A 193 -24.08 -31.87 -2.46
CA THR A 193 -22.93 -31.72 -1.59
C THR A 193 -22.30 -30.33 -1.81
N ILE A 194 -22.29 -29.51 -0.76
CA ILE A 194 -21.64 -28.20 -0.79
C ILE A 194 -20.18 -28.34 -0.40
N ILE A 195 -19.27 -27.97 -1.30
CA ILE A 195 -17.84 -27.96 -1.02
C ILE A 195 -17.47 -26.59 -0.47
N ILE A 196 -16.87 -26.57 0.72
CA ILE A 196 -16.25 -25.39 1.34
C ILE A 196 -14.76 -25.68 1.56
N ASP A 197 -13.97 -24.65 1.80
CA ASP A 197 -12.56 -24.81 2.13
C ASP A 197 -12.24 -24.33 3.56
N GLU A 198 -11.04 -24.68 4.04
CA GLU A 198 -10.62 -24.34 5.40
C GLU A 198 -10.49 -22.83 5.60
N GLY A 199 -10.11 -22.06 4.58
CA GLY A 199 -10.06 -20.60 4.62
C GLY A 199 -11.44 -20.01 4.94
N GLN A 200 -12.50 -20.45 4.24
CA GLN A 200 -13.88 -20.03 4.53
C GLN A 200 -14.33 -20.37 5.96
N LYS A 201 -13.96 -21.55 6.47
CA LYS A 201 -14.32 -21.96 7.82
C LYS A 201 -13.75 -21.05 8.91
N LEU A 202 -12.58 -20.49 8.66
CA LEU A 202 -11.83 -19.68 9.61
C LEU A 202 -12.14 -18.17 9.50
N THR A 203 -12.88 -17.78 8.47
CA THR A 203 -13.35 -16.40 8.26
C THR A 203 -14.84 -16.28 8.62
N GLY A 204 -15.35 -15.06 8.72
CA GLY A 204 -16.79 -14.78 8.91
C GLY A 204 -17.68 -15.32 7.79
N GLU A 205 -17.11 -15.69 6.62
CA GLU A 205 -17.84 -16.24 5.46
C GLU A 205 -18.62 -17.51 5.82
N ALA A 206 -18.03 -18.45 6.55
CA ALA A 206 -18.72 -19.66 6.96
C ALA A 206 -19.95 -19.38 7.82
N ALA A 207 -19.85 -18.43 8.77
CA ALA A 207 -20.96 -18.03 9.61
C ALA A 207 -22.08 -17.38 8.78
N PHE A 208 -21.72 -16.52 7.83
CA PHE A 208 -22.64 -15.90 6.87
C PHE A 208 -23.38 -16.96 6.06
N LEU A 209 -22.67 -17.89 5.43
CA LEU A 209 -23.26 -18.96 4.62
C LEU A 209 -24.16 -19.88 5.44
N GLN A 210 -23.75 -20.25 6.66
CA GLN A 210 -24.62 -21.04 7.58
C GLN A 210 -25.91 -20.29 7.88
N GLY A 211 -25.86 -18.97 8.06
CA GLY A 211 -27.03 -18.11 8.22
C GLY A 211 -27.97 -18.20 7.02
N CYS A 212 -27.47 -18.09 5.80
CA CYS A 212 -28.23 -18.18 4.56
C CYS A 212 -28.90 -19.56 4.40
N PHE A 213 -28.17 -20.65 4.60
CA PHE A 213 -28.75 -22.01 4.55
C PHE A 213 -29.81 -22.21 5.61
N ARG A 214 -29.63 -21.70 6.82
CA ARG A 214 -30.63 -21.77 7.90
C ARG A 214 -31.91 -21.01 7.52
N GLN A 215 -31.80 -19.82 6.95
CA GLN A 215 -32.94 -19.03 6.48
C GLN A 215 -33.70 -19.73 5.34
N ALA A 216 -32.96 -20.40 4.45
CA ALA A 216 -33.56 -21.22 3.39
C ALA A 216 -34.15 -22.56 3.89
N GLY A 217 -34.07 -22.87 5.19
CA GLY A 217 -34.58 -24.13 5.75
C GLY A 217 -33.81 -25.37 5.27
N ILE A 218 -32.52 -25.23 5.02
CA ILE A 218 -31.64 -26.28 4.47
C ILE A 218 -30.54 -26.63 5.47
N VAL A 219 -30.34 -27.92 5.66
CA VAL A 219 -29.11 -28.45 6.28
C VAL A 219 -28.21 -28.95 5.15
N PRO A 220 -27.14 -28.23 4.79
CA PRO A 220 -26.29 -28.64 3.69
C PRO A 220 -25.48 -29.89 4.05
N ASN A 221 -25.28 -30.78 3.08
CA ASN A 221 -24.25 -31.80 3.15
C ASN A 221 -22.91 -31.15 2.79
N VAL A 222 -21.99 -30.98 3.76
CA VAL A 222 -20.77 -30.24 3.57
C VAL A 222 -19.59 -31.17 3.40
N ARG A 223 -18.75 -30.90 2.39
CA ARG A 223 -17.44 -31.51 2.17
C ARG A 223 -16.34 -30.47 2.26
N MET A 224 -15.30 -30.77 3.04
CA MET A 224 -14.21 -29.85 3.31
C MET A 224 -13.04 -30.06 2.35
N ALA A 225 -12.66 -29.03 1.60
CA ALA A 225 -11.44 -28.97 0.79
C ALA A 225 -10.30 -28.30 1.56
N ALA A 226 -9.06 -28.61 1.24
CA ALA A 226 -7.89 -28.02 1.92
C ALA A 226 -7.72 -26.52 1.62
N ASN A 227 -8.12 -26.08 0.42
CA ASN A 227 -7.99 -24.70 -0.04
C ASN A 227 -8.94 -24.44 -1.22
N ILE A 228 -9.02 -23.16 -1.64
CA ILE A 228 -9.88 -22.71 -2.74
C ILE A 228 -9.60 -23.45 -4.07
N HIS A 229 -8.32 -23.75 -4.39
CA HIS A 229 -7.97 -24.43 -5.63
C HIS A 229 -8.45 -25.90 -5.62
N THR A 230 -8.32 -26.59 -4.50
CA THR A 230 -8.86 -27.94 -4.32
C THR A 230 -10.38 -27.94 -4.37
N ARG A 231 -11.03 -26.92 -3.79
CA ARG A 231 -12.47 -26.73 -3.84
C ARG A 231 -12.97 -26.59 -5.28
N LEU A 232 -12.30 -25.76 -6.10
CA LEU A 232 -12.61 -25.59 -7.52
C LEU A 232 -12.41 -26.87 -8.29
N LEU A 233 -11.28 -27.56 -8.13
CA LEU A 233 -10.97 -28.84 -8.77
C LEU A 233 -12.08 -29.88 -8.47
N TRP A 234 -12.54 -29.96 -7.23
CA TRP A 234 -13.58 -30.90 -6.85
C TRP A 234 -14.93 -30.53 -7.45
N THR A 235 -15.24 -29.23 -7.57
CA THR A 235 -16.47 -28.76 -8.25
C THR A 235 -16.42 -29.09 -9.74
N GLU A 236 -15.31 -28.82 -10.41
CA GLU A 236 -15.09 -29.17 -11.83
C GLU A 236 -15.19 -30.68 -12.09
N SER A 237 -14.76 -31.47 -11.12
CA SER A 237 -14.78 -32.94 -11.19
C SER A 237 -16.13 -33.56 -10.79
N GLY A 238 -17.14 -32.76 -10.46
CA GLY A 238 -18.48 -33.25 -10.12
C GLY A 238 -18.58 -33.83 -8.71
N PHE A 239 -17.65 -33.61 -7.80
CA PHE A 239 -17.70 -34.11 -6.41
C PHE A 239 -18.63 -33.30 -5.51
N GLY A 240 -19.22 -32.23 -6.02
CA GLY A 240 -20.18 -31.36 -5.36
C GLY A 240 -20.24 -30.00 -6.04
N ILE A 241 -20.87 -29.05 -5.38
CA ILE A 241 -21.07 -27.68 -5.86
C ILE A 241 -20.49 -26.69 -4.86
N SER A 242 -20.22 -25.47 -5.29
CA SER A 242 -19.57 -24.45 -4.44
C SER A 242 -20.26 -23.10 -4.58
N LEU A 243 -20.33 -22.35 -3.49
CA LEU A 243 -20.89 -21.01 -3.46
C LEU A 243 -19.75 -19.99 -3.52
N PHE A 244 -19.77 -19.08 -4.50
CA PHE A 244 -18.81 -18.00 -4.65
C PHE A 244 -19.53 -16.66 -4.86
N ASN A 245 -18.88 -15.55 -4.54
CA ASN A 245 -19.32 -14.24 -5.01
C ASN A 245 -19.05 -14.10 -6.51
N ALA A 246 -19.85 -13.30 -7.21
CA ALA A 246 -19.78 -13.17 -8.68
C ALA A 246 -18.47 -12.54 -9.18
N SER A 247 -17.72 -11.83 -8.32
CA SER A 247 -16.40 -11.28 -8.65
C SER A 247 -15.25 -12.29 -8.47
N ASN A 248 -15.55 -13.54 -8.10
CA ASN A 248 -14.53 -14.58 -8.07
C ASN A 248 -14.21 -15.04 -9.51
N ARG A 249 -12.92 -15.22 -9.81
CA ARG A 249 -12.45 -15.65 -11.15
C ARG A 249 -13.02 -16.98 -11.59
N ALA A 250 -13.33 -17.85 -10.65
CA ALA A 250 -13.97 -19.12 -10.94
C ALA A 250 -15.31 -18.97 -11.69
N CYS A 251 -16.07 -17.91 -11.42
CA CYS A 251 -17.34 -17.65 -12.08
C CYS A 251 -17.22 -17.46 -13.61
N ASN A 252 -16.03 -17.17 -14.12
CA ASN A 252 -15.73 -17.00 -15.55
C ASN A 252 -15.09 -18.24 -16.21
N SER A 253 -14.92 -19.34 -15.46
CA SER A 253 -14.36 -20.58 -16.01
C SER A 253 -15.34 -21.23 -16.98
N THR A 254 -14.83 -21.80 -18.07
CA THR A 254 -15.62 -22.54 -19.07
C THR A 254 -15.93 -23.98 -18.63
N SER A 255 -15.17 -24.51 -17.66
CA SER A 255 -15.34 -25.88 -17.13
C SER A 255 -16.48 -26.05 -16.12
N ILE A 256 -17.09 -24.96 -15.72
CA ILE A 256 -18.21 -24.92 -14.75
C ILE A 256 -19.31 -23.97 -15.22
N ARG A 257 -20.41 -23.92 -14.48
CA ARG A 257 -21.51 -22.96 -14.67
C ARG A 257 -21.74 -22.19 -13.37
N ALA A 258 -21.73 -20.85 -13.47
CA ALA A 258 -22.07 -19.97 -12.38
C ALA A 258 -23.55 -19.57 -12.49
N ILE A 259 -24.34 -19.87 -11.48
CA ILE A 259 -25.80 -19.60 -11.44
C ILE A 259 -26.02 -18.55 -10.34
N PRO A 260 -26.44 -17.33 -10.66
CA PRO A 260 -26.74 -16.30 -9.68
C PRO A 260 -27.85 -16.74 -8.72
N LEU A 261 -27.69 -16.41 -7.44
CA LEU A 261 -28.66 -16.67 -6.39
C LEU A 261 -29.48 -15.41 -6.08
N ASN A 262 -30.79 -15.57 -5.95
CA ASN A 262 -31.73 -14.46 -5.70
C ASN A 262 -32.17 -14.34 -4.23
N ASP A 263 -31.84 -15.30 -3.38
CA ASP A 263 -32.20 -15.38 -1.96
C ASP A 263 -31.00 -15.31 -1.01
N VAL A 264 -29.81 -14.99 -1.53
CA VAL A 264 -28.60 -14.76 -0.74
C VAL A 264 -28.28 -13.26 -0.77
N PRO A 265 -28.08 -12.60 0.38
CA PRO A 265 -27.66 -11.20 0.41
C PRO A 265 -26.33 -11.02 -0.32
N ASN A 266 -26.17 -9.89 -1.01
CA ASN A 266 -24.92 -9.57 -1.69
C ASN A 266 -23.75 -9.50 -0.72
N ALA A 267 -22.59 -9.95 -1.16
CA ALA A 267 -21.33 -9.70 -0.45
C ALA A 267 -20.86 -8.25 -0.67
N ARG A 268 -20.34 -7.62 0.37
CA ARG A 268 -19.70 -6.30 0.25
C ARG A 268 -18.22 -6.48 -0.06
N LEU A 269 -17.78 -5.84 -1.12
CA LEU A 269 -16.37 -5.74 -1.49
C LEU A 269 -15.78 -4.51 -0.83
N VAL A 270 -14.67 -4.66 -0.12
CA VAL A 270 -14.13 -3.61 0.73
C VAL A 270 -12.61 -3.47 0.64
N LEU A 271 -12.14 -2.25 0.93
CA LEU A 271 -10.79 -2.02 1.44
C LEU A 271 -10.86 -1.93 2.97
N ALA A 272 -9.93 -2.57 3.66
CA ALA A 272 -9.81 -2.48 5.10
C ALA A 272 -8.36 -2.25 5.53
N TRP A 273 -8.15 -1.40 6.53
CA TRP A 273 -6.84 -1.06 7.08
C TRP A 273 -6.93 -0.73 8.57
N LYS A 274 -5.80 -0.72 9.25
CA LYS A 274 -5.77 -0.40 10.68
C LYS A 274 -5.93 1.10 10.91
N LYS A 275 -6.78 1.49 11.87
CA LYS A 275 -7.02 2.90 12.24
C LYS A 275 -5.76 3.62 12.74
N ASP A 276 -4.88 2.88 13.41
CA ASP A 276 -3.64 3.41 13.97
C ASP A 276 -2.45 3.38 13.00
N SER A 277 -2.69 3.07 11.72
CA SER A 277 -1.63 3.03 10.71
C SER A 277 -0.90 4.36 10.59
N GLN A 278 0.43 4.31 10.68
CA GLN A 278 1.29 5.48 10.53
C GLN A 278 1.86 5.63 9.11
N ASN A 279 1.47 4.77 8.17
CA ASN A 279 1.95 4.85 6.78
C ASN A 279 1.30 6.03 6.04
N PRO A 280 2.04 7.09 5.72
CA PRO A 280 1.45 8.25 5.06
C PRO A 280 1.00 7.95 3.61
N SER A 281 1.62 6.97 2.92
CA SER A 281 1.21 6.56 1.58
C SER A 281 -0.17 5.88 1.57
N LEU A 282 -0.56 5.24 2.69
CA LEU A 282 -1.89 4.66 2.84
C LEU A 282 -2.99 5.73 2.75
N ARG A 283 -2.80 6.88 3.38
CA ARG A 283 -3.79 7.99 3.33
C ARG A 283 -4.02 8.49 1.92
N ILE A 284 -2.95 8.57 1.11
CA ILE A 284 -3.07 8.98 -0.30
C ILE A 284 -3.84 7.90 -1.07
N PHE A 285 -3.52 6.64 -0.86
CA PHE A 285 -4.17 5.53 -1.55
C PHE A 285 -5.68 5.46 -1.23
N THR A 286 -6.07 5.52 0.03
CA THR A 286 -7.48 5.46 0.44
C THR A 286 -8.27 6.64 -0.10
N HIS A 287 -7.69 7.85 -0.06
CA HIS A 287 -8.32 9.04 -0.64
C HIS A 287 -8.53 8.91 -2.17
N LEU A 288 -7.55 8.36 -2.88
CA LEU A 288 -7.71 8.10 -4.32
C LEU A 288 -8.82 7.07 -4.59
N ALA A 289 -8.89 6.00 -3.80
CA ALA A 289 -9.96 5.00 -3.91
C ALA A 289 -11.34 5.63 -3.66
N GLU A 290 -11.48 6.50 -2.65
CA GLU A 290 -12.71 7.25 -2.39
C GLU A 290 -13.12 8.17 -3.54
N CYS A 291 -12.15 8.82 -4.19
CA CYS A 291 -12.42 9.72 -5.32
C CYS A 291 -12.85 8.97 -6.60
N CYS A 292 -12.57 7.66 -6.70
CA CYS A 292 -12.94 6.81 -7.83
C CYS A 292 -14.32 6.13 -7.66
N LEU A 293 -14.93 6.19 -6.47
CA LEU A 293 -16.27 5.70 -6.18
C LEU A 293 -17.34 6.68 -6.64
#